data_0ccfa393dadfc20301895131196955aa
#
_entry.id   0ccfa393dadfc20301895131196955aa
#
_cell.length_a   1.000
_cell.length_b   1.000
_cell.length_c   1.000
_cell.angle_alpha   90.00
_cell.angle_beta   90.00
_cell.angle_gamma   90.00
#
_symmetry.space_group_name_H-M   'P 1'
#
loop_
_entity.id
_entity.type
_entity.pdbx_description
1 polymer ?
#
loop_
_entity_poly.entity_id
_entity_poly.type
_entity_poly.pdbx_seq_one_letter_code
_entity_poly.pdbx_strand_id
1 'polypeptide(L)'
;MFVLVLYPYVYLLARSAFSNQSSITLEASRSLGCTPWQGFLKVALPMARPAIVAGLSLALMETLNDYGTVEFFAVPTFTIGIFRTWLGQGERAAAMQLAVLLLSFIALLVILERQSRTRQRYYQTNQTTESKRYQLQSWHQWAAIGICGLPIILGFAIPVSVLAVLIKGDRSTTNTSPIGDGDYGTATSGEFLANVPDPFWGYAIHSFTLATTAAPIAVIIAIILAYGQRLQPSKLNRWAIQSATLGYAIPGAVIAIGAMVPLGKFDNALDSWMRSQFNISTGLLLSGTIFALVFAYLVRFLAVGYGAVESSLNNIKPNLDNASRSLGLNTTQTLFQIHLPLMRGGLISAAILVFVDVMKELPVTLIMRPLNYDTLAVRVFNLASDERLAEAAVPALAIIAVGLLPVLVLSWQMGTSIVKRQH
;
A
#
# COMPACT_ATOMS: atom_id res chain seq x y z
N MET A 1 -12.23 -13.91 4.34
CA MET A 1 -11.94 -12.80 3.41
C MET A 1 -10.50 -12.31 3.55
N PHE A 2 -10.04 -11.82 4.71
CA PHE A 2 -8.67 -11.29 4.90
C PHE A 2 -7.55 -12.24 4.45
N VAL A 3 -7.66 -13.54 4.73
CA VAL A 3 -6.66 -14.54 4.30
C VAL A 3 -6.51 -14.55 2.78
N LEU A 4 -7.62 -14.48 2.03
CA LEU A 4 -7.63 -14.52 0.56
C LEU A 4 -7.14 -13.22 -0.10
N VAL A 5 -7.20 -12.10 0.62
CA VAL A 5 -6.76 -10.79 0.11
C VAL A 5 -5.33 -10.48 0.55
N LEU A 6 -4.93 -10.87 1.76
CA LEU A 6 -3.64 -10.50 2.37
C LEU A 6 -2.54 -11.57 2.23
N TYR A 7 -2.87 -12.79 1.75
CA TYR A 7 -1.85 -13.84 1.53
C TYR A 7 -0.66 -13.38 0.64
N PRO A 8 -0.82 -12.45 -0.35
CA PRO A 8 0.31 -12.05 -1.17
C PRO A 8 1.46 -11.42 -0.38
N TYR A 9 1.20 -10.75 0.74
CA TYR A 9 2.23 -10.19 1.61
C TYR A 9 3.16 -11.27 2.15
N VAL A 10 2.58 -12.36 2.66
CA VAL A 10 3.36 -13.51 3.16
C VAL A 10 4.00 -14.27 2.02
N TYR A 11 3.26 -14.51 0.93
CA TYR A 11 3.73 -15.27 -0.22
C TYR A 11 4.94 -14.61 -0.90
N LEU A 12 4.89 -13.31 -1.18
CA LEU A 12 5.97 -12.62 -1.88
C LEU A 12 7.26 -12.60 -1.08
N LEU A 13 7.19 -12.34 0.23
CA LEU A 13 8.37 -12.35 1.09
C LEU A 13 8.93 -13.75 1.30
N ALA A 14 8.08 -14.74 1.51
CA ALA A 14 8.48 -16.14 1.62
C ALA A 14 9.11 -16.63 0.31
N ARG A 15 8.48 -16.35 -0.85
CA ARG A 15 9.00 -16.70 -2.17
C ARG A 15 10.37 -16.09 -2.41
N SER A 16 10.55 -14.80 -2.10
CA SER A 16 11.85 -14.12 -2.22
C SER A 16 12.91 -14.80 -1.34
N ALA A 17 12.57 -15.12 -0.09
CA ALA A 17 13.49 -15.80 0.82
C ALA A 17 13.88 -17.19 0.31
N PHE A 18 12.94 -18.01 -0.13
CA PHE A 18 13.23 -19.34 -0.69
C PHE A 18 14.01 -19.28 -2.01
N SER A 19 13.73 -18.29 -2.88
CA SER A 19 14.46 -18.11 -4.14
C SER A 19 15.91 -17.68 -3.93
N ASN A 20 16.21 -16.99 -2.84
CA ASN A 20 17.54 -16.51 -2.52
C ASN A 20 18.35 -17.50 -1.63
N GLN A 21 17.75 -18.64 -1.27
CA GLN A 21 18.49 -19.69 -0.56
C GLN A 21 19.48 -20.38 -1.48
N SER A 22 20.70 -20.61 -0.98
CA SER A 22 21.73 -21.34 -1.70
C SER A 22 21.35 -22.79 -1.89
N SER A 23 21.44 -23.28 -3.13
CA SER A 23 21.26 -24.72 -3.46
C SER A 23 22.25 -25.60 -2.70
N ILE A 24 23.45 -25.09 -2.42
CA ILE A 24 24.50 -25.78 -1.68
C ILE A 24 24.02 -26.22 -0.30
N THR A 25 23.27 -25.37 0.41
CA THR A 25 22.73 -25.70 1.75
C THR A 25 21.73 -26.86 1.69
N LEU A 26 20.88 -26.88 0.66
CA LEU A 26 19.92 -27.98 0.45
C LEU A 26 20.61 -29.27 0.00
N GLU A 27 21.62 -29.17 -0.85
CA GLU A 27 22.44 -30.32 -1.29
C GLU A 27 23.24 -30.91 -0.12
N ALA A 28 23.83 -30.05 0.72
CA ALA A 28 24.50 -30.49 1.95
C ALA A 28 23.54 -31.23 2.92
N SER A 29 22.30 -30.74 3.05
CA SER A 29 21.31 -31.46 3.87
C SER A 29 20.97 -32.86 3.34
N ARG A 30 20.92 -33.01 2.01
CA ARG A 30 20.73 -34.33 1.37
C ARG A 30 21.92 -35.24 1.54
N SER A 31 23.13 -34.73 1.41
CA SER A 31 24.38 -35.48 1.66
C SER A 31 24.46 -35.98 3.10
N LEU A 32 23.82 -35.26 4.04
CA LEU A 32 23.69 -35.66 5.45
C LEU A 32 22.49 -36.60 5.69
N GLY A 33 21.86 -37.13 4.63
CA GLY A 33 20.79 -38.13 4.73
C GLY A 33 19.39 -37.57 4.97
N CYS A 34 19.17 -36.25 4.89
CA CYS A 34 17.82 -35.68 5.01
C CYS A 34 16.98 -35.98 3.77
N THR A 35 15.75 -36.44 3.99
CA THR A 35 14.75 -36.53 2.92
C THR A 35 14.37 -35.11 2.44
N PRO A 36 13.82 -34.94 1.22
CA PRO A 36 13.42 -33.61 0.72
C PRO A 36 12.49 -32.86 1.67
N TRP A 37 11.56 -33.55 2.32
CA TRP A 37 10.63 -32.98 3.30
C TRP A 37 11.33 -32.58 4.61
N GLN A 38 12.26 -33.40 5.07
CA GLN A 38 13.08 -33.06 6.24
C GLN A 38 14.00 -31.87 5.96
N GLY A 39 14.60 -31.80 4.75
CA GLY A 39 15.39 -30.64 4.32
C GLY A 39 14.56 -29.36 4.28
N PHE A 40 13.32 -29.45 3.81
CA PHE A 40 12.39 -28.31 3.85
C PHE A 40 12.08 -27.86 5.29
N LEU A 41 11.62 -28.77 6.15
CA LEU A 41 11.18 -28.41 7.51
C LEU A 41 12.34 -28.03 8.44
N LYS A 42 13.51 -28.72 8.34
CA LYS A 42 14.62 -28.51 9.27
C LYS A 42 15.63 -27.47 8.81
N VAL A 43 15.69 -27.16 7.49
CA VAL A 43 16.69 -26.24 6.92
C VAL A 43 16.04 -25.07 6.21
N ALA A 44 15.25 -25.32 5.14
CA ALA A 44 14.73 -24.25 4.31
C ALA A 44 13.72 -23.35 5.03
N LEU A 45 12.77 -23.93 5.76
CA LEU A 45 11.72 -23.19 6.48
C LEU A 45 12.27 -22.35 7.64
N PRO A 46 13.19 -22.86 8.51
CA PRO A 46 13.83 -22.04 9.53
C PRO A 46 14.65 -20.87 8.95
N MET A 47 15.31 -21.07 7.80
CA MET A 47 16.05 -20.01 7.11
C MET A 47 15.10 -18.94 6.54
N ALA A 48 13.92 -19.32 6.06
CA ALA A 48 12.90 -18.40 5.56
C ALA A 48 12.07 -17.72 6.67
N ARG A 49 12.17 -18.20 7.93
CA ARG A 49 11.38 -17.74 9.07
C ARG A 49 11.34 -16.20 9.22
N PRO A 50 12.45 -15.43 9.10
CA PRO A 50 12.41 -13.99 9.25
C PRO A 50 11.55 -13.30 8.18
N ALA A 51 11.59 -13.80 6.96
CA ALA A 51 10.77 -13.26 5.84
C ALA A 51 9.28 -13.60 6.01
N ILE A 52 8.99 -14.82 6.49
CA ILE A 52 7.62 -15.25 6.78
C ILE A 52 7.04 -14.41 7.93
N VAL A 53 7.80 -14.20 9.01
CA VAL A 53 7.36 -13.34 10.14
C VAL A 53 7.13 -11.91 9.67
N ALA A 54 7.99 -11.37 8.81
CA ALA A 54 7.79 -10.05 8.23
C ALA A 54 6.51 -9.96 7.40
N GLY A 55 6.23 -10.97 6.57
CA GLY A 55 5.00 -11.04 5.79
C GLY A 55 3.74 -11.13 6.65
N LEU A 56 3.79 -11.95 7.71
CA LEU A 56 2.70 -12.05 8.68
C LEU A 56 2.48 -10.73 9.42
N SER A 57 3.55 -10.04 9.83
CA SER A 57 3.43 -8.75 10.51
C SER A 57 2.77 -7.71 9.60
N LEU A 58 3.12 -7.66 8.31
CA LEU A 58 2.48 -6.78 7.35
C LEU A 58 0.98 -7.11 7.17
N ALA A 59 0.64 -8.40 7.02
CA ALA A 59 -0.75 -8.81 6.90
C ALA A 59 -1.57 -8.48 8.17
N LEU A 60 -1.00 -8.66 9.36
CA LEU A 60 -1.62 -8.30 10.63
C LEU A 60 -1.82 -6.78 10.76
N MET A 61 -0.83 -5.97 10.35
CA MET A 61 -0.95 -4.51 10.37
C MET A 61 -2.07 -4.03 9.44
N GLU A 62 -2.17 -4.60 8.22
CA GLU A 62 -3.26 -4.29 7.30
C GLU A 62 -4.63 -4.72 7.85
N THR A 63 -4.70 -5.88 8.50
CA THR A 63 -5.95 -6.33 9.16
C THR A 63 -6.37 -5.38 10.29
N LEU A 64 -5.42 -4.93 11.12
CA LEU A 64 -5.70 -3.99 12.22
C LEU A 64 -6.06 -2.59 11.71
N ASN A 65 -5.64 -2.24 10.50
CA ASN A 65 -5.92 -0.97 9.86
C ASN A 65 -7.24 -0.97 9.07
N ASP A 66 -7.78 -2.13 8.76
CA ASP A 66 -9.02 -2.22 7.98
C ASP A 66 -10.19 -1.58 8.74
N TYR A 67 -10.97 -0.78 8.01
CA TYR A 67 -12.20 -0.17 8.49
C TYR A 67 -13.41 -0.62 7.66
N GLY A 68 -13.31 -0.53 6.35
CA GLY A 68 -14.44 -0.76 5.46
C GLY A 68 -15.00 -2.17 5.53
N THR A 69 -14.12 -3.19 5.53
CA THR A 69 -14.54 -4.59 5.61
C THR A 69 -15.15 -4.93 6.96
N VAL A 70 -14.49 -4.51 8.06
CA VAL A 70 -14.98 -4.85 9.42
C VAL A 70 -16.27 -4.12 9.77
N GLU A 71 -16.46 -2.89 9.27
CA GLU A 71 -17.73 -2.16 9.43
C GLU A 71 -18.85 -2.83 8.64
N PHE A 72 -18.61 -3.21 7.38
CA PHE A 72 -19.59 -3.90 6.55
C PHE A 72 -20.07 -5.23 7.17
N PHE A 73 -19.15 -5.99 7.79
CA PHE A 73 -19.49 -7.24 8.48
C PHE A 73 -19.88 -7.04 9.94
N ALA A 74 -20.03 -5.81 10.42
CA ALA A 74 -20.39 -5.44 11.79
C ALA A 74 -19.49 -6.10 12.86
N VAL A 75 -18.19 -6.29 12.58
CA VAL A 75 -17.23 -6.87 13.52
C VAL A 75 -16.66 -5.78 14.40
N PRO A 76 -16.90 -5.78 15.74
CA PRO A 76 -16.42 -4.71 16.63
C PRO A 76 -14.89 -4.77 16.75
N THR A 77 -14.21 -3.76 16.17
CA THR A 77 -12.75 -3.59 16.23
C THR A 77 -12.39 -2.24 16.83
N PHE A 78 -11.12 -2.07 17.23
CA PHE A 78 -10.62 -0.76 17.69
C PHE A 78 -10.79 0.33 16.64
N THR A 79 -10.58 -0.02 15.37
CA THR A 79 -10.74 0.92 14.25
C THR A 79 -12.17 1.44 14.17
N ILE A 80 -13.17 0.57 14.26
CA ILE A 80 -14.59 0.96 14.32
C ILE A 80 -14.87 1.81 15.56
N GLY A 81 -14.34 1.41 16.72
CA GLY A 81 -14.47 2.19 17.96
C GLY A 81 -13.98 3.63 17.81
N ILE A 82 -12.80 3.80 17.18
CA ILE A 82 -12.22 5.11 16.90
C ILE A 82 -13.17 5.96 16.03
N PHE A 83 -13.70 5.38 14.93
CA PHE A 83 -14.60 6.10 14.02
C PHE A 83 -15.92 6.46 14.69
N ARG A 84 -16.54 5.57 15.45
CA ARG A 84 -17.79 5.82 16.19
C ARG A 84 -17.64 6.92 17.23
N THR A 85 -16.56 6.90 18.00
CA THR A 85 -16.32 7.92 19.02
C THR A 85 -15.96 9.26 18.40
N TRP A 86 -15.16 9.28 17.31
CA TRP A 86 -14.75 10.52 16.64
C TRP A 86 -15.88 11.17 15.84
N LEU A 87 -16.51 10.42 14.91
CA LEU A 87 -17.52 10.95 14.00
C LEU A 87 -18.93 10.87 14.56
N GLY A 88 -19.28 9.79 15.25
CA GLY A 88 -20.65 9.55 15.74
C GLY A 88 -20.94 10.23 17.07
N GLN A 89 -20.00 10.20 18.02
CA GLN A 89 -20.23 10.74 19.37
C GLN A 89 -19.56 12.12 19.59
N GLY A 90 -18.63 12.52 18.72
CA GLY A 90 -17.89 13.78 18.89
C GLY A 90 -16.88 13.74 20.05
N GLU A 91 -16.69 12.58 20.72
CA GLU A 91 -15.86 12.40 21.90
C GLU A 91 -14.38 12.22 21.49
N ARG A 92 -13.71 13.34 21.22
CA ARG A 92 -12.31 13.34 20.73
C ARG A 92 -11.34 12.68 21.70
N ALA A 93 -11.52 12.87 23.02
CA ALA A 93 -10.64 12.30 24.03
C ALA A 93 -10.72 10.76 24.05
N ALA A 94 -11.91 10.19 23.99
CA ALA A 94 -12.12 8.75 23.93
C ALA A 94 -11.55 8.13 22.64
N ALA A 95 -11.76 8.79 21.49
CA ALA A 95 -11.19 8.37 20.22
C ALA A 95 -9.65 8.35 20.25
N MET A 96 -9.01 9.36 20.85
CA MET A 96 -7.55 9.41 21.03
C MET A 96 -7.04 8.29 21.95
N GLN A 97 -7.76 7.97 23.03
CA GLN A 97 -7.39 6.85 23.93
C GLN A 97 -7.42 5.51 23.19
N LEU A 98 -8.49 5.25 22.42
CA LEU A 98 -8.58 4.05 21.58
C LEU A 98 -7.48 3.99 20.52
N ALA A 99 -7.13 5.13 19.90
CA ALA A 99 -6.06 5.25 18.93
C ALA A 99 -4.69 4.92 19.55
N VAL A 100 -4.38 5.42 20.75
CA VAL A 100 -3.15 5.10 21.49
C VAL A 100 -3.09 3.62 21.86
N LEU A 101 -4.21 3.05 22.27
CA LEU A 101 -4.29 1.63 22.63
C LEU A 101 -4.05 0.74 21.39
N LEU A 102 -4.66 1.07 20.24
CA LEU A 102 -4.41 0.38 18.97
C LEU A 102 -2.94 0.51 18.56
N LEU A 103 -2.36 1.72 18.68
CA LEU A 103 -0.96 1.96 18.38
C LEU A 103 -0.02 1.12 19.26
N SER A 104 -0.37 0.89 20.54
CA SER A 104 0.43 0.06 21.45
C SER A 104 0.49 -1.41 21.00
N PHE A 105 -0.62 -1.98 20.51
CA PHE A 105 -0.64 -3.31 19.91
C PHE A 105 0.26 -3.39 18.66
N ILE A 106 0.21 -2.38 17.79
CA ILE A 106 1.05 -2.35 16.59
C ILE A 106 2.52 -2.18 16.96
N ALA A 107 2.85 -1.32 17.92
CA ALA A 107 4.21 -1.18 18.42
C ALA A 107 4.75 -2.53 18.96
N LEU A 108 3.91 -3.28 19.68
CA LEU A 108 4.26 -4.62 20.14
C LEU A 108 4.56 -5.56 18.96
N LEU A 109 3.71 -5.57 17.92
CA LEU A 109 3.95 -6.39 16.71
C LEU A 109 5.27 -6.02 16.02
N VAL A 110 5.56 -4.72 15.86
CA VAL A 110 6.82 -4.24 15.27
C VAL A 110 8.02 -4.66 16.11
N ILE A 111 7.92 -4.58 17.43
CA ILE A 111 9.00 -5.01 18.34
C ILE A 111 9.24 -6.52 18.21
N LEU A 112 8.20 -7.34 18.22
CA LEU A 112 8.29 -8.79 18.07
C LEU A 112 8.89 -9.18 16.71
N GLU A 113 8.49 -8.50 15.65
CA GLU A 113 9.05 -8.68 14.30
C GLU A 113 10.56 -8.36 14.28
N ARG A 114 10.96 -7.20 14.83
CA ARG A 114 12.37 -6.81 14.91
C ARG A 114 13.21 -7.80 15.73
N GLN A 115 12.70 -8.28 16.86
CA GLN A 115 13.40 -9.29 17.67
C GLN A 115 13.57 -10.60 16.92
N SER A 116 12.60 -11.00 16.10
CA SER A 116 12.71 -12.19 15.25
C SER A 116 13.84 -12.07 14.22
N ARG A 117 14.09 -10.88 13.66
CA ARG A 117 15.15 -10.63 12.67
C ARG A 117 16.54 -10.59 13.30
N THR A 118 16.71 -10.04 14.51
CA THR A 118 18.04 -9.83 15.11
C THR A 118 18.76 -11.12 15.48
N ARG A 119 18.04 -12.22 15.64
CA ARG A 119 18.63 -13.52 16.02
C ARG A 119 19.30 -14.27 14.87
N GLN A 120 19.17 -13.82 13.61
CA GLN A 120 19.69 -14.55 12.45
C GLN A 120 20.38 -13.60 11.48
N ARG A 121 21.70 -13.41 11.66
CA ARG A 121 22.55 -12.83 10.62
C ARG A 121 22.91 -13.93 9.63
N TYR A 122 22.14 -14.08 8.55
CA TYR A 122 22.56 -14.93 7.44
C TYR A 122 23.50 -14.14 6.53
N TYR A 123 24.73 -14.62 6.38
CA TYR A 123 25.63 -14.17 5.34
C TYR A 123 25.05 -14.67 4.00
N GLN A 124 24.52 -13.77 3.22
CA GLN A 124 24.24 -14.06 1.83
C GLN A 124 25.57 -14.17 1.08
N THR A 125 25.97 -15.39 0.80
CA THR A 125 27.07 -15.63 -0.14
C THR A 125 26.52 -15.28 -1.52
N ASN A 126 27.11 -14.27 -2.18
CA ASN A 126 26.74 -13.73 -3.51
C ASN A 126 26.92 -14.73 -4.66
N GLN A 127 26.75 -16.00 -4.46
CA GLN A 127 26.71 -16.98 -5.54
C GLN A 127 25.27 -17.19 -5.97
N THR A 128 24.88 -16.49 -7.01
CA THR A 128 23.66 -16.76 -7.78
C THR A 128 23.83 -18.10 -8.49
N THR A 129 23.74 -19.20 -7.74
CA THR A 129 23.59 -20.51 -8.35
C THR A 129 22.15 -20.63 -8.82
N GLU A 130 21.94 -20.85 -10.11
CA GLU A 130 20.62 -21.03 -10.68
C GLU A 130 19.86 -22.11 -9.89
N SER A 131 18.75 -21.70 -9.29
CA SER A 131 17.87 -22.61 -8.58
C SER A 131 17.30 -23.61 -9.59
N LYS A 132 17.74 -24.88 -9.50
CA LYS A 132 17.19 -25.96 -10.33
C LYS A 132 15.70 -26.07 -10.06
N ARG A 133 14.89 -25.77 -11.08
CA ARG A 133 13.43 -25.91 -11.01
C ARG A 133 13.07 -27.41 -11.01
N TYR A 134 12.29 -27.85 -10.04
CA TYR A 134 11.73 -29.19 -10.04
C TYR A 134 10.61 -29.26 -11.07
N GLN A 135 10.75 -30.18 -12.02
CA GLN A 135 9.66 -30.52 -12.94
C GLN A 135 8.70 -31.47 -12.23
N LEU A 136 7.50 -30.96 -11.96
CA LEU A 136 6.41 -31.80 -11.46
C LEU A 136 5.87 -32.64 -12.60
N GLN A 137 5.66 -33.95 -12.37
CA GLN A 137 5.13 -34.85 -13.37
C GLN A 137 3.69 -35.25 -13.04
N SER A 138 2.91 -35.54 -14.11
CA SER A 138 1.59 -36.10 -14.03
C SER A 138 0.58 -35.28 -13.20
N TRP A 139 -0.23 -35.93 -12.37
CA TRP A 139 -1.30 -35.29 -11.59
C TRP A 139 -0.81 -34.24 -10.60
N HIS A 140 0.44 -34.32 -10.11
CA HIS A 140 1.04 -33.33 -9.21
C HIS A 140 1.10 -31.93 -9.84
N GLN A 141 1.24 -31.83 -11.15
CA GLN A 141 1.18 -30.58 -11.90
C GLN A 141 -0.20 -29.92 -11.74
N TRP A 142 -1.26 -30.69 -12.00
CA TRP A 142 -2.64 -30.19 -11.91
C TRP A 142 -3.04 -29.85 -10.48
N ALA A 143 -2.61 -30.67 -9.52
CA ALA A 143 -2.80 -30.38 -8.10
C ALA A 143 -2.11 -29.08 -7.68
N ALA A 144 -0.87 -28.85 -8.11
CA ALA A 144 -0.14 -27.60 -7.82
C ALA A 144 -0.82 -26.37 -8.46
N ILE A 145 -1.27 -26.48 -9.72
CA ILE A 145 -2.02 -25.42 -10.39
C ILE A 145 -3.33 -25.12 -9.65
N GLY A 146 -4.07 -26.16 -9.23
CA GLY A 146 -5.31 -26.01 -8.47
C GLY A 146 -5.09 -25.31 -7.13
N ILE A 147 -4.10 -25.76 -6.35
CA ILE A 147 -3.76 -25.17 -5.04
C ILE A 147 -3.30 -23.72 -5.18
N CYS A 148 -2.46 -23.41 -6.18
CA CYS A 148 -1.99 -22.04 -6.41
C CYS A 148 -3.07 -21.13 -7.03
N GLY A 149 -3.97 -21.70 -7.85
CA GLY A 149 -5.08 -20.97 -8.47
C GLY A 149 -6.23 -20.67 -7.52
N LEU A 150 -6.44 -21.52 -6.51
CA LEU A 150 -7.54 -21.38 -5.56
C LEU A 150 -7.61 -20.01 -4.87
N PRO A 151 -6.53 -19.46 -4.28
CA PRO A 151 -6.55 -18.13 -3.69
C PRO A 151 -6.87 -17.03 -4.71
N ILE A 152 -6.39 -17.17 -5.95
CA ILE A 152 -6.65 -16.18 -7.02
C ILE A 152 -8.13 -16.24 -7.43
N ILE A 153 -8.69 -17.44 -7.58
CA ILE A 153 -10.09 -17.60 -7.96
C ILE A 153 -11.00 -17.07 -6.84
N LEU A 154 -10.78 -17.51 -5.59
CA LEU A 154 -11.64 -17.13 -4.46
C LEU A 154 -11.42 -15.67 -4.02
N GLY A 155 -10.18 -15.18 -4.06
CA GLY A 155 -9.83 -13.84 -3.55
C GLY A 155 -9.96 -12.73 -4.59
N PHE A 156 -9.97 -13.05 -5.88
CA PHE A 156 -9.99 -12.06 -6.94
C PHE A 156 -11.06 -12.35 -8.01
N ALA A 157 -11.03 -13.51 -8.67
CA ALA A 157 -11.91 -13.78 -9.81
C ALA A 157 -13.39 -13.79 -9.41
N ILE A 158 -13.75 -14.46 -8.32
CA ILE A 158 -15.14 -14.50 -7.83
C ILE A 158 -15.63 -13.10 -7.39
N PRO A 159 -14.95 -12.34 -6.52
CA PRO A 159 -15.39 -10.99 -6.18
C PRO A 159 -15.55 -10.06 -7.39
N VAL A 160 -14.62 -10.07 -8.33
CA VAL A 160 -14.72 -9.27 -9.55
C VAL A 160 -15.90 -9.70 -10.44
N SER A 161 -16.12 -11.01 -10.57
CA SER A 161 -17.26 -11.52 -11.34
C SER A 161 -18.61 -11.18 -10.69
N VAL A 162 -18.70 -11.22 -9.36
CA VAL A 162 -19.91 -10.80 -8.62
C VAL A 162 -20.18 -9.32 -8.85
N LEU A 163 -19.17 -8.44 -8.74
CA LEU A 163 -19.34 -7.01 -9.04
C LEU A 163 -19.80 -6.79 -10.49
N ALA A 164 -19.23 -7.53 -11.44
CA ALA A 164 -19.64 -7.45 -12.85
C ALA A 164 -21.09 -7.93 -13.10
N VAL A 165 -21.54 -8.95 -12.35
CA VAL A 165 -22.93 -9.44 -12.41
C VAL A 165 -23.89 -8.45 -11.77
N LEU A 166 -23.53 -7.83 -10.64
CA LEU A 166 -24.37 -6.82 -9.98
C LEU A 166 -24.66 -5.62 -10.91
N ILE A 167 -23.68 -5.17 -11.69
CA ILE A 167 -23.88 -4.14 -12.71
C ILE A 167 -24.89 -4.57 -13.79
N LYS A 168 -24.92 -5.87 -14.15
CA LYS A 168 -25.86 -6.39 -15.15
C LYS A 168 -27.24 -6.65 -14.56
N GLY A 169 -27.32 -7.08 -13.31
CA GLY A 169 -28.57 -7.49 -12.63
C GLY A 169 -29.48 -6.30 -12.33
N ASP A 170 -28.95 -5.16 -11.99
CA ASP A 170 -29.70 -3.91 -11.72
C ASP A 170 -30.51 -3.45 -12.95
N ARG A 171 -30.10 -3.86 -14.14
CA ARG A 171 -30.79 -3.56 -15.40
C ARG A 171 -32.10 -4.33 -15.60
N SER A 172 -32.29 -5.47 -14.92
CA SER A 172 -33.49 -6.30 -15.13
C SER A 172 -34.64 -5.93 -14.21
N THR A 173 -34.40 -5.23 -13.11
CA THR A 173 -35.39 -4.88 -12.09
C THR A 173 -36.00 -3.49 -12.31
N THR A 174 -35.39 -2.64 -13.12
CA THR A 174 -35.90 -1.27 -13.40
C THR A 174 -37.08 -1.24 -14.38
N ASN A 175 -37.48 -2.37 -14.95
CA ASN A 175 -38.63 -2.42 -15.90
C ASN A 175 -40.02 -2.56 -15.25
N THR A 176 -40.16 -2.50 -13.93
CA THR A 176 -41.45 -2.78 -13.26
C THR A 176 -41.81 -1.89 -12.06
N SER A 177 -41.49 -0.60 -12.08
CA SER A 177 -42.13 0.32 -11.13
C SER A 177 -42.23 1.76 -11.67
N PRO A 178 -43.42 2.24 -11.97
CA PRO A 178 -43.65 3.64 -12.32
C PRO A 178 -44.09 4.40 -11.05
N ILE A 179 -43.15 4.79 -10.17
CA ILE A 179 -43.46 5.79 -9.12
C ILE A 179 -42.19 6.55 -8.75
N GLY A 180 -42.16 7.86 -9.04
CA GLY A 180 -41.41 8.85 -8.29
C GLY A 180 -40.11 9.37 -8.91
N ASP A 181 -40.25 10.45 -9.68
CA ASP A 181 -39.32 11.57 -9.91
C ASP A 181 -37.85 11.41 -9.49
N GLY A 182 -37.04 11.08 -10.46
CA GLY A 182 -35.57 11.09 -10.39
C GLY A 182 -35.02 10.42 -11.63
N ASP A 183 -34.85 11.17 -12.71
CA ASP A 183 -34.34 10.74 -14.01
C ASP A 183 -32.94 10.09 -13.90
N TYR A 184 -32.90 8.79 -13.69
CA TYR A 184 -31.69 7.96 -13.81
C TYR A 184 -31.85 7.03 -15.02
N GLY A 185 -31.50 7.56 -16.19
CA GLY A 185 -31.58 6.87 -17.47
C GLY A 185 -30.92 5.49 -17.48
N THR A 186 -31.64 4.54 -18.07
CA THR A 186 -31.20 3.16 -18.35
C THR A 186 -30.10 3.16 -19.42
N ALA A 187 -28.85 2.97 -19.04
CA ALA A 187 -27.74 2.94 -19.99
C ALA A 187 -27.44 1.53 -20.50
N THR A 188 -27.44 1.36 -21.81
CA THR A 188 -26.99 0.14 -22.52
C THR A 188 -25.45 0.02 -22.49
N SER A 189 -24.89 -1.20 -22.70
CA SER A 189 -23.45 -1.51 -22.51
C SER A 189 -22.47 -0.63 -23.32
N GLY A 190 -22.92 0.00 -24.41
CA GLY A 190 -22.13 0.99 -25.18
C GLY A 190 -22.24 2.41 -24.63
N GLU A 191 -23.30 2.70 -23.87
CA GLU A 191 -23.57 3.98 -23.22
C GLU A 191 -22.98 4.05 -21.79
N PHE A 192 -22.36 2.95 -21.30
CA PHE A 192 -21.80 2.91 -19.95
C PHE A 192 -20.79 4.03 -19.68
N LEU A 193 -19.94 4.34 -20.66
CA LEU A 193 -18.97 5.45 -20.56
C LEU A 193 -19.59 6.82 -20.86
N ALA A 194 -20.70 6.86 -21.61
CA ALA A 194 -21.39 8.10 -21.96
C ALA A 194 -22.40 8.56 -20.90
N ASN A 195 -22.95 7.61 -20.12
CA ASN A 195 -23.98 7.85 -19.10
C ASN A 195 -23.53 7.52 -17.68
N VAL A 196 -22.21 7.61 -17.40
CA VAL A 196 -21.74 7.59 -16.02
C VAL A 196 -22.28 8.85 -15.33
N PRO A 197 -23.02 8.75 -14.21
CA PRO A 197 -23.61 9.92 -13.55
C PRO A 197 -22.56 10.98 -13.27
N ASP A 198 -22.86 12.24 -13.47
CA ASP A 198 -21.98 13.39 -13.22
C ASP A 198 -21.18 13.30 -11.90
N PRO A 199 -21.74 12.81 -10.76
CA PRO A 199 -20.99 12.67 -9.52
C PRO A 199 -19.81 11.70 -9.60
N PHE A 200 -19.85 10.64 -10.43
CA PHE A 200 -18.77 9.64 -10.53
C PHE A 200 -17.46 10.26 -11.02
N TRP A 201 -17.53 11.06 -12.08
CA TRP A 201 -16.33 11.72 -12.62
C TRP A 201 -15.69 12.66 -11.61
N GLY A 202 -16.50 13.33 -10.79
CA GLY A 202 -16.01 14.15 -9.68
C GLY A 202 -15.18 13.30 -8.69
N TYR A 203 -15.70 12.17 -8.23
CA TYR A 203 -15.00 11.26 -7.30
C TYR A 203 -13.72 10.67 -7.92
N ALA A 204 -13.79 10.30 -9.21
CA ALA A 204 -12.64 9.78 -9.94
C ALA A 204 -11.54 10.85 -10.07
N ILE A 205 -11.88 12.08 -10.42
CA ILE A 205 -10.93 13.21 -10.52
C ILE A 205 -10.34 13.53 -9.16
N HIS A 206 -11.13 13.55 -8.07
CA HIS A 206 -10.63 13.79 -6.71
C HIS A 206 -9.61 12.72 -6.31
N SER A 207 -9.94 11.43 -6.50
CA SER A 207 -9.03 10.32 -6.20
C SER A 207 -7.74 10.42 -7.02
N PHE A 208 -7.87 10.67 -8.33
CA PHE A 208 -6.72 10.79 -9.23
C PHE A 208 -5.84 11.99 -8.88
N THR A 209 -6.43 13.14 -8.57
CA THR A 209 -5.70 14.35 -8.17
C THR A 209 -4.92 14.13 -6.89
N LEU A 210 -5.52 13.51 -5.88
CA LEU A 210 -4.83 13.18 -4.63
C LEU A 210 -3.66 12.21 -4.86
N ALA A 211 -3.88 11.18 -5.65
CA ALA A 211 -2.85 10.18 -5.93
C ALA A 211 -1.70 10.76 -6.77
N THR A 212 -2.01 11.59 -7.79
CA THR A 212 -1.01 12.24 -8.64
C THR A 212 -0.26 13.36 -7.93
N THR A 213 -0.81 13.95 -6.88
CA THR A 213 -0.10 14.94 -6.04
C THR A 213 0.75 14.25 -4.98
N ALA A 214 0.21 13.27 -4.26
CA ALA A 214 0.91 12.61 -3.17
C ALA A 214 2.08 11.72 -3.65
N ALA A 215 1.91 10.96 -4.74
CA ALA A 215 2.92 10.01 -5.20
C ALA A 215 4.26 10.67 -5.62
N PRO A 216 4.29 11.72 -6.46
CA PRO A 216 5.55 12.39 -6.79
C PRO A 216 6.23 13.03 -5.58
N ILE A 217 5.46 13.64 -4.67
CA ILE A 217 6.01 14.26 -3.46
C ILE A 217 6.64 13.17 -2.58
N ALA A 218 5.97 12.03 -2.39
CA ALA A 218 6.53 10.91 -1.63
C ALA A 218 7.82 10.39 -2.25
N VAL A 219 7.89 10.26 -3.58
CA VAL A 219 9.11 9.82 -4.30
C VAL A 219 10.25 10.83 -4.14
N ILE A 220 9.98 12.13 -4.24
CA ILE A 220 10.99 13.17 -4.04
C ILE A 220 11.55 13.10 -2.62
N ILE A 221 10.69 13.00 -1.60
CA ILE A 221 11.13 12.87 -0.20
C ILE A 221 11.93 11.56 -0.03
N ALA A 222 11.49 10.45 -0.64
CA ALA A 222 12.18 9.17 -0.61
C ALA A 222 13.58 9.25 -1.22
N ILE A 223 13.74 9.96 -2.37
CA ILE A 223 15.05 10.19 -3.00
C ILE A 223 15.96 10.98 -2.06
N ILE A 224 15.46 12.06 -1.45
CA ILE A 224 16.24 12.89 -0.53
C ILE A 224 16.73 12.05 0.67
N LEU A 225 15.85 11.26 1.27
CA LEU A 225 16.19 10.40 2.40
C LEU A 225 17.18 9.29 2.02
N ALA A 226 16.93 8.57 0.93
CA ALA A 226 17.78 7.47 0.49
C ALA A 226 19.17 7.96 0.04
N TYR A 227 19.21 9.05 -0.69
CA TYR A 227 20.47 9.64 -1.15
C TYR A 227 21.26 10.26 0.01
N GLY A 228 20.57 10.93 0.94
CA GLY A 228 21.21 11.43 2.17
C GLY A 228 21.86 10.32 2.99
N GLN A 229 21.22 9.17 3.13
CA GLN A 229 21.79 7.99 3.79
C GLN A 229 22.99 7.40 3.03
N ARG A 230 22.97 7.41 1.69
CA ARG A 230 24.08 6.94 0.86
C ARG A 230 25.32 7.83 0.98
N LEU A 231 25.11 9.14 1.05
CA LEU A 231 26.22 10.12 1.14
C LEU A 231 26.86 10.17 2.53
N GLN A 232 26.03 10.17 3.56
CA GLN A 232 26.46 10.26 4.97
C GLN A 232 25.70 9.25 5.81
N PRO A 233 26.18 8.01 5.92
CA PRO A 233 25.56 6.98 6.75
C PRO A 233 25.76 7.30 8.24
N SER A 234 24.95 8.22 8.77
CA SER A 234 24.95 8.62 10.17
C SER A 234 23.86 7.92 10.99
N LYS A 235 24.03 7.86 12.31
CA LYS A 235 23.00 7.36 13.22
C LYS A 235 21.75 8.24 13.15
N LEU A 236 21.92 9.56 13.02
CA LEU A 236 20.83 10.53 12.93
C LEU A 236 19.99 10.30 11.66
N ASN A 237 20.63 10.17 10.49
CA ASN A 237 19.92 9.87 9.25
C ASN A 237 19.15 8.57 9.33
N ARG A 238 19.72 7.54 9.94
CA ARG A 238 19.05 6.26 10.15
C ARG A 238 17.81 6.40 11.04
N TRP A 239 17.92 7.15 12.13
CA TRP A 239 16.78 7.45 12.99
C TRP A 239 15.70 8.27 12.29
N ALA A 240 16.09 9.29 11.52
CA ALA A 240 15.15 10.09 10.73
C ALA A 240 14.38 9.24 9.72
N ILE A 241 15.08 8.37 8.98
CA ILE A 241 14.46 7.45 8.03
C ILE A 241 13.53 6.47 8.73
N GLN A 242 13.98 5.86 9.84
CA GLN A 242 13.14 4.93 10.60
C GLN A 242 11.87 5.60 11.12
N SER A 243 11.96 6.83 11.60
CA SER A 243 10.81 7.59 12.06
C SER A 243 9.87 7.94 10.91
N ALA A 244 10.41 8.40 9.77
CA ALA A 244 9.62 8.75 8.59
C ALA A 244 8.91 7.53 7.96
N THR A 245 9.52 6.34 8.07
CA THR A 245 8.95 5.11 7.50
C THR A 245 8.04 4.34 8.47
N LEU A 246 7.93 4.74 9.74
CA LEU A 246 7.01 4.12 10.69
C LEU A 246 5.53 4.35 10.34
N GLY A 247 5.23 5.42 9.58
CA GLY A 247 3.85 5.80 9.26
C GLY A 247 3.02 4.70 8.58
N TYR A 248 3.65 3.82 7.79
CA TYR A 248 2.95 2.70 7.16
C TYR A 248 2.40 1.68 8.16
N ALA A 249 3.09 1.48 9.26
CA ALA A 249 2.64 0.58 10.32
C ALA A 249 1.49 1.18 11.16
N ILE A 250 1.32 2.50 11.13
CA ILE A 250 0.31 3.20 11.93
C ILE A 250 -1.04 3.18 11.17
N PRO A 251 -2.16 2.79 11.83
CA PRO A 251 -3.47 2.81 11.19
C PRO A 251 -3.85 4.20 10.70
N GLY A 252 -4.51 4.25 9.54
CA GLY A 252 -4.92 5.51 8.92
C GLY A 252 -5.77 6.38 9.83
N ALA A 253 -6.68 5.80 10.59
CA ALA A 253 -7.49 6.52 11.57
C ALA A 253 -6.64 7.20 12.66
N VAL A 254 -5.58 6.54 13.13
CA VAL A 254 -4.65 7.08 14.13
C VAL A 254 -3.85 8.25 13.55
N ILE A 255 -3.35 8.10 12.30
CA ILE A 255 -2.64 9.18 11.59
C ILE A 255 -3.57 10.38 11.40
N ALA A 256 -4.81 10.14 10.96
CA ALA A 256 -5.77 11.19 10.72
C ALA A 256 -6.06 12.02 11.98
N ILE A 257 -6.36 11.36 13.10
CA ILE A 257 -6.61 12.03 14.38
C ILE A 257 -5.34 12.73 14.88
N GLY A 258 -4.19 12.03 14.79
CA GLY A 258 -2.89 12.57 15.21
C GLY A 258 -2.45 13.79 14.42
N ALA A 259 -2.85 13.91 13.14
CA ALA A 259 -2.58 15.08 12.30
C ALA A 259 -3.62 16.20 12.49
N MET A 260 -4.92 15.87 12.55
CA MET A 260 -5.98 16.88 12.64
C MET A 260 -5.90 17.72 13.91
N VAL A 261 -5.56 17.11 15.05
CA VAL A 261 -5.52 17.84 16.33
C VAL A 261 -4.44 18.92 16.35
N PRO A 262 -3.16 18.64 16.01
CA PRO A 262 -2.13 19.68 15.94
C PRO A 262 -2.40 20.71 14.85
N LEU A 263 -2.84 20.30 13.66
CA LEU A 263 -3.15 21.22 12.56
C LEU A 263 -4.28 22.18 12.94
N GLY A 264 -5.35 21.67 13.55
CA GLY A 264 -6.45 22.52 14.02
C GLY A 264 -6.05 23.49 15.15
N LYS A 265 -5.15 23.06 16.07
CA LYS A 265 -4.59 23.97 17.08
C LYS A 265 -3.73 25.06 16.46
N PHE A 266 -2.93 24.69 15.45
CA PHE A 266 -2.11 25.66 14.72
C PHE A 266 -2.97 26.67 13.98
N ASP A 267 -3.99 26.24 13.24
CA ASP A 267 -4.92 27.12 12.52
C ASP A 267 -5.61 28.12 13.48
N ASN A 268 -6.12 27.62 14.60
CA ASN A 268 -6.77 28.47 15.60
C ASN A 268 -5.79 29.49 16.24
N ALA A 269 -4.56 29.07 16.52
CA ALA A 269 -3.54 29.97 17.06
C ALA A 269 -3.16 31.05 16.03
N LEU A 270 -3.01 30.65 14.76
CA LEU A 270 -2.70 31.55 13.66
C LEU A 270 -3.84 32.55 13.42
N ASP A 271 -5.09 32.10 13.38
CA ASP A 271 -6.27 32.94 13.20
C ASP A 271 -6.41 33.93 14.35
N SER A 272 -6.21 33.51 15.60
CA SER A 272 -6.24 34.37 16.77
C SER A 272 -5.15 35.44 16.71
N TRP A 273 -3.93 35.07 16.30
CA TRP A 273 -2.82 35.99 16.15
C TRP A 273 -3.07 37.00 15.01
N MET A 274 -3.53 36.54 13.85
CA MET A 274 -3.84 37.42 12.71
C MET A 274 -4.99 38.39 13.01
N ARG A 275 -6.01 37.95 13.73
CA ARG A 275 -7.10 38.81 14.18
C ARG A 275 -6.60 39.90 15.15
N SER A 276 -5.71 39.53 16.08
CA SER A 276 -5.21 40.48 17.08
C SER A 276 -4.26 41.52 16.49
N GLN A 277 -3.44 41.18 15.48
CA GLN A 277 -2.43 42.08 14.90
C GLN A 277 -2.94 42.82 13.66
N PHE A 278 -3.72 42.19 12.83
CA PHE A 278 -4.10 42.69 11.50
C PHE A 278 -5.61 42.82 11.31
N ASN A 279 -6.41 42.41 12.29
CA ASN A 279 -7.87 42.38 12.22
C ASN A 279 -8.40 41.52 11.02
N ILE A 280 -7.63 40.49 10.60
CA ILE A 280 -7.96 39.61 9.49
C ILE A 280 -8.24 38.22 10.05
N SER A 281 -9.38 37.62 9.67
CA SER A 281 -9.67 36.21 9.93
C SER A 281 -9.09 35.36 8.83
N THR A 282 -8.21 34.43 9.18
CA THR A 282 -7.62 33.45 8.23
C THR A 282 -8.47 32.19 8.09
N GLY A 283 -9.32 31.89 9.08
CA GLY A 283 -10.05 30.64 9.15
C GLY A 283 -9.13 29.43 9.28
N LEU A 284 -9.60 28.26 8.79
CA LEU A 284 -8.82 27.02 8.77
C LEU A 284 -8.02 26.95 7.47
N LEU A 285 -6.70 27.14 7.54
CA LEU A 285 -5.79 27.11 6.38
C LEU A 285 -5.23 25.72 6.09
N LEU A 286 -4.99 24.93 7.13
CA LEU A 286 -4.40 23.58 7.02
C LEU A 286 -5.44 22.50 7.27
N SER A 287 -6.11 22.53 8.42
CA SER A 287 -7.11 21.53 8.79
C SER A 287 -8.36 21.63 7.91
N GLY A 288 -8.87 20.47 7.47
CA GLY A 288 -10.03 20.42 6.57
C GLY A 288 -9.72 20.82 5.12
N THR A 289 -8.45 20.83 4.71
CA THR A 289 -8.02 21.11 3.34
C THR A 289 -7.35 19.90 2.68
N ILE A 290 -7.19 19.97 1.36
CA ILE A 290 -6.43 18.95 0.60
C ILE A 290 -4.99 18.83 1.10
N PHE A 291 -4.40 19.93 1.60
CA PHE A 291 -3.04 19.90 2.16
C PHE A 291 -2.93 18.94 3.35
N ALA A 292 -3.85 19.03 4.31
CA ALA A 292 -3.85 18.12 5.48
C ALA A 292 -4.00 16.66 5.05
N LEU A 293 -4.85 16.40 4.06
CA LEU A 293 -5.09 15.06 3.54
C LEU A 293 -3.85 14.50 2.83
N VAL A 294 -3.21 15.28 1.96
CA VAL A 294 -1.96 14.91 1.28
C VAL A 294 -0.84 14.71 2.31
N PHE A 295 -0.73 15.58 3.32
CA PHE A 295 0.24 15.41 4.40
C PHE A 295 0.07 14.06 5.12
N ALA A 296 -1.16 13.67 5.46
CA ALA A 296 -1.44 12.40 6.11
C ALA A 296 -1.12 11.19 5.20
N TYR A 297 -1.39 11.31 3.90
CA TYR A 297 -0.98 10.30 2.92
C TYR A 297 0.54 10.17 2.82
N LEU A 298 1.27 11.28 2.83
CA LEU A 298 2.73 11.26 2.85
C LEU A 298 3.26 10.56 4.10
N VAL A 299 2.73 10.90 5.28
CA VAL A 299 3.11 10.21 6.53
C VAL A 299 2.88 8.70 6.41
N ARG A 300 1.77 8.28 5.82
CA ARG A 300 1.39 6.87 5.72
C ARG A 300 2.19 6.11 4.65
N PHE A 301 2.29 6.65 3.44
CA PHE A 301 2.78 5.92 2.28
C PHE A 301 4.25 6.20 1.92
N LEU A 302 4.92 7.11 2.62
CA LEU A 302 6.34 7.39 2.40
C LEU A 302 7.21 6.13 2.52
N ALA A 303 6.89 5.23 3.43
CA ALA A 303 7.63 3.98 3.61
C ALA A 303 7.65 3.10 2.35
N VAL A 304 6.53 3.03 1.64
CA VAL A 304 6.40 2.25 0.39
C VAL A 304 7.27 2.85 -0.70
N GLY A 305 7.17 4.18 -0.89
CA GLY A 305 8.01 4.92 -1.83
C GLY A 305 9.50 4.79 -1.49
N TYR A 306 9.86 4.97 -0.22
CA TYR A 306 11.23 4.86 0.26
C TYR A 306 11.83 3.47 0.01
N GLY A 307 11.11 2.40 0.34
CA GLY A 307 11.60 1.04 0.13
C GLY A 307 11.92 0.72 -1.33
N ALA A 308 11.09 1.18 -2.27
CA ALA A 308 11.33 1.00 -3.70
C ALA A 308 12.52 1.84 -4.22
N VAL A 309 12.62 3.09 -3.77
CA VAL A 309 13.74 3.99 -4.12
C VAL A 309 15.06 3.47 -3.53
N GLU A 310 15.09 3.11 -2.25
CA GLU A 310 16.26 2.55 -1.57
C GLU A 310 16.74 1.27 -2.25
N SER A 311 15.84 0.34 -2.55
CA SER A 311 16.16 -0.89 -3.27
C SER A 311 16.80 -0.61 -4.63
N SER A 312 16.26 0.34 -5.38
CA SER A 312 16.79 0.74 -6.69
C SER A 312 18.17 1.40 -6.57
N LEU A 313 18.36 2.26 -5.57
CA LEU A 313 19.64 2.94 -5.31
C LEU A 313 20.74 1.94 -4.85
N ASN A 314 20.39 0.94 -4.05
CA ASN A 314 21.31 -0.08 -3.56
C ASN A 314 21.80 -1.03 -4.68
N ASN A 315 21.08 -1.14 -5.80
CA ASN A 315 21.53 -1.87 -6.97
C ASN A 315 22.68 -1.16 -7.74
N ILE A 316 22.90 0.12 -7.47
CA ILE A 316 23.98 0.91 -8.09
C ILE A 316 25.27 0.70 -7.28
N LYS A 317 26.28 0.11 -7.92
CA LYS A 317 27.57 -0.19 -7.29
C LYS A 317 28.28 1.09 -6.82
N PRO A 318 28.90 1.10 -5.62
CA PRO A 318 29.62 2.28 -5.10
C PRO A 318 30.77 2.78 -6.01
N ASN A 319 31.32 1.90 -6.84
CA ASN A 319 32.37 2.28 -7.80
C ASN A 319 31.92 3.37 -8.80
N LEU A 320 30.63 3.47 -9.09
CA LEU A 320 30.09 4.54 -9.94
C LEU A 320 30.20 5.91 -9.27
N ASP A 321 30.03 5.97 -7.94
CA ASP A 321 30.20 7.21 -7.18
C ASP A 321 31.65 7.68 -7.20
N ASN A 322 32.61 6.73 -7.08
CA ASN A 322 34.03 7.03 -7.18
C ASN A 322 34.43 7.49 -8.57
N ALA A 323 33.94 6.82 -9.63
CA ALA A 323 34.20 7.18 -11.01
C ALA A 323 33.62 8.58 -11.33
N SER A 324 32.41 8.91 -10.88
CA SER A 324 31.83 10.23 -11.10
C SER A 324 32.64 11.35 -10.44
N ARG A 325 33.16 11.12 -9.22
CA ARG A 325 34.05 12.07 -8.54
C ARG A 325 35.36 12.24 -9.25
N SER A 326 35.94 11.16 -9.76
CA SER A 326 37.19 11.22 -10.58
C SER A 326 37.01 11.99 -11.86
N LEU A 327 35.79 12.04 -12.41
CA LEU A 327 35.43 12.85 -13.58
C LEU A 327 35.05 14.31 -13.21
N GLY A 328 35.15 14.71 -11.93
CA GLY A 328 34.90 16.07 -11.47
C GLY A 328 33.45 16.40 -11.22
N LEU A 329 32.55 15.42 -11.23
CA LEU A 329 31.13 15.65 -10.93
C LEU A 329 30.92 15.89 -9.43
N ASN A 330 30.12 16.90 -9.09
CA ASN A 330 29.68 17.12 -7.74
C ASN A 330 28.54 16.14 -7.36
N THR A 331 28.18 16.11 -6.08
CA THR A 331 27.17 15.20 -5.53
C THR A 331 25.80 15.34 -6.22
N THR A 332 25.36 16.58 -6.48
CA THR A 332 24.09 16.86 -7.14
C THR A 332 24.12 16.44 -8.61
N GLN A 333 25.22 16.72 -9.31
CA GLN A 333 25.40 16.28 -10.70
C GLN A 333 25.43 14.76 -10.81
N THR A 334 26.09 14.07 -9.89
CA THR A 334 26.07 12.60 -9.82
C THR A 334 24.66 12.05 -9.63
N LEU A 335 23.85 12.70 -8.76
CA LEU A 335 22.46 12.31 -8.58
C LEU A 335 21.67 12.44 -9.89
N PHE A 336 21.67 13.62 -10.50
CA PHE A 336 20.83 13.90 -11.68
C PHE A 336 21.31 13.23 -12.96
N GLN A 337 22.64 13.14 -13.18
CA GLN A 337 23.20 12.64 -14.44
C GLN A 337 23.42 11.11 -14.42
N ILE A 338 23.63 10.51 -13.25
CA ILE A 338 23.96 9.09 -13.15
C ILE A 338 22.87 8.30 -12.40
N HIS A 339 22.55 8.69 -11.15
CA HIS A 339 21.69 7.87 -10.32
C HIS A 339 20.24 7.89 -10.78
N LEU A 340 19.62 9.06 -10.97
CA LEU A 340 18.22 9.16 -11.40
C LEU A 340 17.94 8.45 -12.72
N PRO A 341 18.76 8.59 -13.79
CA PRO A 341 18.57 7.84 -15.02
C PRO A 341 18.68 6.32 -14.84
N LEU A 342 19.62 5.85 -14.01
CA LEU A 342 19.78 4.43 -13.72
C LEU A 342 18.63 3.88 -12.86
N MET A 343 18.06 4.70 -11.99
CA MET A 343 16.95 4.34 -11.08
C MET A 343 15.57 4.53 -11.69
N ARG A 344 15.45 5.05 -12.92
CA ARG A 344 14.15 5.44 -13.53
C ARG A 344 13.05 4.37 -13.37
N GLY A 345 13.38 3.10 -13.58
CA GLY A 345 12.42 2.01 -13.40
C GLY A 345 11.95 1.86 -11.97
N GLY A 346 12.86 1.97 -10.99
CA GLY A 346 12.51 1.91 -9.56
C GLY A 346 11.73 3.14 -9.09
N LEU A 347 12.03 4.33 -9.64
CA LEU A 347 11.29 5.56 -9.33
C LEU A 347 9.86 5.51 -9.85
N ILE A 348 9.66 5.01 -11.08
CA ILE A 348 8.33 4.79 -11.63
C ILE A 348 7.57 3.76 -10.78
N SER A 349 8.23 2.65 -10.40
CA SER A 349 7.62 1.65 -9.52
C SER A 349 7.22 2.24 -8.17
N ALA A 350 8.07 3.07 -7.56
CA ALA A 350 7.77 3.76 -6.31
C ALA A 350 6.55 4.68 -6.44
N ALA A 351 6.51 5.49 -7.50
CA ALA A 351 5.38 6.39 -7.76
C ALA A 351 4.08 5.63 -7.96
N ILE A 352 4.11 4.55 -8.74
CA ILE A 352 2.96 3.70 -9.02
C ILE A 352 2.43 3.04 -7.74
N LEU A 353 3.31 2.49 -6.91
CA LEU A 353 2.90 1.86 -5.65
C LEU A 353 2.20 2.85 -4.71
N VAL A 354 2.79 4.03 -4.51
CA VAL A 354 2.18 5.08 -3.70
C VAL A 354 0.85 5.56 -4.31
N PHE A 355 0.80 5.74 -5.63
CA PHE A 355 -0.41 6.13 -6.35
C PHE A 355 -1.57 5.16 -6.10
N VAL A 356 -1.32 3.85 -6.25
CA VAL A 356 -2.35 2.81 -6.02
C VAL A 356 -2.80 2.78 -4.56
N ASP A 357 -1.85 2.93 -3.62
CA ASP A 357 -2.19 2.94 -2.20
C ASP A 357 -3.05 4.16 -1.83
N VAL A 358 -2.79 5.33 -2.39
CA VAL A 358 -3.62 6.53 -2.19
C VAL A 358 -5.01 6.37 -2.83
N MET A 359 -5.11 5.79 -4.02
CA MET A 359 -6.39 5.58 -4.72
C MET A 359 -7.39 4.73 -3.93
N LYS A 360 -6.90 3.76 -3.17
CA LYS A 360 -7.74 2.85 -2.35
C LYS A 360 -7.89 3.30 -0.89
N GLU A 361 -7.24 4.43 -0.51
CA GLU A 361 -7.21 4.84 0.89
C GLU A 361 -8.57 5.35 1.36
N LEU A 362 -9.11 4.69 2.39
CA LEU A 362 -10.40 5.01 2.98
C LEU A 362 -10.30 5.63 4.40
N PRO A 363 -9.64 5.01 5.39
CA PRO A 363 -9.62 5.47 6.79
C PRO A 363 -9.16 6.92 6.99
N VAL A 364 -8.04 7.31 6.39
CA VAL A 364 -7.53 8.69 6.47
C VAL A 364 -8.50 9.65 5.80
N THR A 365 -8.99 9.27 4.61
CA THR A 365 -9.85 10.11 3.79
C THR A 365 -11.16 10.42 4.50
N LEU A 366 -11.81 9.43 5.11
CA LEU A 366 -13.08 9.61 5.82
C LEU A 366 -12.99 10.66 6.94
N ILE A 367 -11.87 10.72 7.65
CA ILE A 367 -11.67 11.64 8.78
C ILE A 367 -11.22 13.03 8.32
N MET A 368 -10.34 13.11 7.30
CA MET A 368 -9.62 14.33 6.97
C MET A 368 -10.09 15.01 5.68
N ARG A 369 -10.96 14.40 4.90
CA ARG A 369 -11.43 14.97 3.62
C ARG A 369 -12.13 16.32 3.85
N PRO A 370 -11.92 17.30 2.96
CA PRO A 370 -12.73 18.50 2.92
C PRO A 370 -14.21 18.19 2.67
N LEU A 371 -15.09 19.11 3.04
CA LEU A 371 -16.50 19.01 2.72
C LEU A 371 -16.70 18.91 1.21
N ASN A 372 -17.59 18.02 0.77
CA ASN A 372 -17.90 17.75 -0.64
C ASN A 372 -16.71 17.25 -1.48
N TYR A 373 -15.68 16.71 -0.84
CA TYR A 373 -14.51 16.17 -1.51
C TYR A 373 -14.42 14.65 -1.33
N ASP A 374 -15.40 13.96 -1.87
CA ASP A 374 -15.45 12.50 -1.81
C ASP A 374 -14.51 11.87 -2.85
N THR A 375 -13.89 10.76 -2.46
CA THR A 375 -13.08 9.91 -3.33
C THR A 375 -13.87 8.67 -3.75
N LEU A 376 -13.36 7.93 -4.76
CA LEU A 376 -13.96 6.65 -5.16
C LEU A 376 -14.06 5.67 -3.99
N ALA A 377 -13.02 5.57 -3.14
CA ALA A 377 -13.03 4.68 -1.98
C ALA A 377 -14.11 5.06 -0.97
N VAL A 378 -14.29 6.36 -0.69
CA VAL A 378 -15.35 6.87 0.20
C VAL A 378 -16.73 6.60 -0.42
N ARG A 379 -16.89 6.80 -1.72
CA ARG A 379 -18.15 6.53 -2.40
C ARG A 379 -18.54 5.07 -2.36
N VAL A 380 -17.60 4.16 -2.63
CA VAL A 380 -17.81 2.70 -2.48
C VAL A 380 -18.26 2.37 -1.06
N PHE A 381 -17.58 2.92 -0.06
CA PHE A 381 -17.91 2.68 1.33
C PHE A 381 -19.31 3.17 1.69
N ASN A 382 -19.69 4.40 1.33
CA ASN A 382 -21.02 4.96 1.61
C ASN A 382 -22.12 4.11 0.96
N LEU A 383 -21.96 3.78 -0.32
CA LEU A 383 -22.95 2.96 -1.05
C LEU A 383 -23.05 1.53 -0.48
N ALA A 384 -21.94 0.95 -0.07
CA ALA A 384 -21.94 -0.37 0.57
C ALA A 384 -22.62 -0.34 1.96
N SER A 385 -22.38 0.73 2.73
CA SER A 385 -23.04 0.93 4.04
C SER A 385 -24.55 1.16 3.92
N ASP A 386 -24.98 1.77 2.81
CA ASP A 386 -26.40 1.96 2.48
C ASP A 386 -27.06 0.74 1.80
N GLU A 387 -26.35 -0.41 1.75
CA GLU A 387 -26.77 -1.67 1.11
C GLU A 387 -27.00 -1.54 -0.42
N ARG A 388 -26.52 -0.46 -1.05
CA ARG A 388 -26.62 -0.17 -2.49
C ARG A 388 -25.44 -0.78 -3.25
N LEU A 389 -25.27 -2.11 -3.15
CA LEU A 389 -24.12 -2.83 -3.68
C LEU A 389 -23.99 -2.77 -5.20
N ALA A 390 -25.09 -2.71 -5.94
CA ALA A 390 -25.08 -2.61 -7.40
C ALA A 390 -24.46 -1.28 -7.86
N GLU A 391 -24.80 -0.18 -7.21
CA GLU A 391 -24.22 1.13 -7.49
C GLU A 391 -22.75 1.23 -7.02
N ALA A 392 -22.41 0.59 -5.90
CA ALA A 392 -21.04 0.51 -5.40
C ALA A 392 -20.10 -0.28 -6.34
N ALA A 393 -20.65 -1.17 -7.18
CA ALA A 393 -19.86 -2.02 -8.05
C ALA A 393 -19.09 -1.23 -9.12
N VAL A 394 -19.65 -0.15 -9.65
CA VAL A 394 -19.01 0.69 -10.68
C VAL A 394 -17.72 1.36 -10.15
N PRO A 395 -17.77 2.17 -9.08
CA PRO A 395 -16.56 2.79 -8.53
C PRO A 395 -15.59 1.76 -7.94
N ALA A 396 -16.07 0.61 -7.43
CA ALA A 396 -15.20 -0.47 -6.97
C ALA A 396 -14.39 -1.09 -8.11
N LEU A 397 -15.02 -1.40 -9.25
CA LEU A 397 -14.32 -1.90 -10.44
C LEU A 397 -13.36 -0.86 -11.03
N ALA A 398 -13.69 0.43 -10.95
CA ALA A 398 -12.76 1.49 -11.37
C ALA A 398 -11.48 1.49 -10.52
N ILE A 399 -11.59 1.37 -9.18
CA ILE A 399 -10.43 1.25 -8.29
C ILE A 399 -9.61 0.00 -8.63
N ILE A 400 -10.26 -1.15 -8.84
CA ILE A 400 -9.59 -2.39 -9.22
C ILE A 400 -8.85 -2.23 -10.55
N ALA A 401 -9.47 -1.65 -11.56
CA ALA A 401 -8.86 -1.44 -12.87
C ALA A 401 -7.62 -0.54 -12.78
N VAL A 402 -7.74 0.58 -12.05
CA VAL A 402 -6.62 1.48 -11.80
C VAL A 402 -5.49 0.81 -11.02
N GLY A 403 -5.82 -0.05 -10.04
CA GLY A 403 -4.84 -0.81 -9.27
C GLY A 403 -4.15 -1.92 -10.06
N LEU A 404 -4.83 -2.56 -11.01
CA LEU A 404 -4.28 -3.63 -11.84
C LEU A 404 -3.32 -3.13 -12.92
N LEU A 405 -3.61 -2.00 -13.56
CA LEU A 405 -2.80 -1.44 -14.64
C LEU A 405 -1.32 -1.33 -14.26
N PRO A 406 -0.96 -0.72 -13.13
CA PRO A 406 0.43 -0.61 -12.70
C PRO A 406 1.09 -1.97 -12.45
N VAL A 407 0.37 -2.90 -11.85
CA VAL A 407 0.87 -4.25 -11.56
C VAL A 407 1.18 -5.00 -12.86
N LEU A 408 0.32 -4.88 -13.87
CA LEU A 408 0.54 -5.46 -15.19
C LEU A 408 1.75 -4.83 -15.90
N VAL A 409 1.88 -3.49 -15.85
CA VAL A 409 3.03 -2.77 -16.44
C VAL A 409 4.33 -3.20 -15.77
N LEU A 410 4.38 -3.27 -14.44
CA LEU A 410 5.56 -3.71 -13.70
C LEU A 410 5.91 -5.17 -13.99
N SER A 411 4.91 -6.04 -14.05
CA SER A 411 5.10 -7.46 -14.37
C SER A 411 5.67 -7.64 -15.78
N TRP A 412 5.18 -6.88 -16.74
CA TRP A 412 5.68 -6.89 -18.13
C TRP A 412 7.12 -6.38 -18.23
N GLN A 413 7.46 -5.28 -17.54
CA GLN A 413 8.83 -4.76 -17.50
C GLN A 413 9.81 -5.75 -16.87
N MET A 414 9.43 -6.47 -15.83
CA MET A 414 10.26 -7.52 -15.23
C MET A 414 10.43 -8.72 -16.16
N GLY A 415 9.40 -9.12 -16.90
CA GLY A 415 9.46 -10.20 -17.88
C GLY A 415 10.43 -9.92 -19.02
N THR A 416 10.42 -8.71 -19.56
CA THR A 416 11.32 -8.30 -20.66
C THR A 416 12.78 -8.17 -20.23
N SER A 417 13.06 -7.86 -18.97
CA SER A 417 14.43 -7.77 -18.44
C SER A 417 15.10 -9.13 -18.26
N ILE A 418 14.31 -10.19 -18.00
CA ILE A 418 14.81 -11.57 -17.87
C ILE A 418 15.20 -12.12 -19.24
N VAL A 419 14.39 -11.87 -20.27
CA VAL A 419 14.66 -12.34 -21.65
C VAL A 419 15.90 -11.67 -22.23
N LYS A 420 16.15 -10.36 -21.95
CA LYS A 420 17.36 -9.65 -22.42
C LYS A 420 18.66 -10.08 -21.73
N ARG A 421 18.62 -10.80 -20.61
CA ARG A 421 19.81 -11.36 -19.94
C ARG A 421 20.20 -12.74 -20.43
N GLN A 422 19.37 -13.38 -21.27
CA GLN A 422 19.63 -14.71 -21.87
C GLN A 422 20.19 -14.63 -23.31
N HIS A 423 20.33 -13.44 -23.87
CA HIS A 423 21.03 -13.12 -25.10
C HIS A 423 22.18 -12.17 -24.79
#